data_7c42a01608f09c7b0effb19c0d92486c
#
_entry.id   7c42a01608f09c7b0effb19c0d92486c
#
_cell.length_a   1.000
_cell.length_b   1.000
_cell.length_c   1.000
_cell.angle_alpha   90.00
_cell.angle_beta   90.00
_cell.angle_gamma   90.00
#
_symmetry.space_group_name_H-M   'P 1'
#
loop_
_entity.id
_entity.type
_entity.pdbx_description
1 polymer ?
#
loop_
_entity_poly.entity_id
_entity_poly.type
_entity_poly.pdbx_seq_one_letter_code
_entity_poly.pdbx_strand_id
1 'polypeptide(L)'
;MVPAAPREDPVLSRLRAAAARGALSHALLFTGPGDRLGAARFAASAFQCTGQDRPCGVCPACRKVREDIHPDVSAVRDDDHKFISVETVREVRKDAYIRPNEGARKVYLFPDCALLTEQDQNVLLKLVEEGPPYAAFLFCAENPAVVLRTLRSRCVELKLPPAAAAPAAGEDGDRFCRCLAQGKGGGVAELAVRLEKKKLTREALAALLERGQTLVTEALLLLYGRPPEEEDRELAALLGRSLTKPQILRTIDLLKKYHRECGYNVGTGHVLGALAAELEGIL
;
A
#
# COMPACT_ATOMS: atom_id res chain seq x y z
N MET A 1 -34.47 2.30 7.25
CA MET A 1 -33.37 3.11 6.70
C MET A 1 -32.37 2.12 6.11
N VAL A 2 -32.26 2.07 4.78
CA VAL A 2 -31.30 1.17 4.10
C VAL A 2 -29.93 1.76 4.34
N PRO A 3 -28.92 0.99 4.84
CA PRO A 3 -27.57 1.49 4.98
C PRO A 3 -27.03 1.89 3.61
N ALA A 4 -26.50 3.11 3.51
CA ALA A 4 -25.87 3.59 2.28
C ALA A 4 -24.77 2.63 1.89
N ALA A 5 -24.73 2.20 0.61
CA ALA A 5 -23.66 1.39 0.07
C ALA A 5 -22.32 2.09 0.35
N PRO A 6 -21.25 1.34 0.68
CA PRO A 6 -19.93 1.94 0.92
C PRO A 6 -19.57 2.79 -0.29
N ARG A 7 -19.20 4.06 -0.06
CA ARG A 7 -18.80 4.97 -1.13
C ARG A 7 -17.56 4.39 -1.80
N GLU A 8 -17.71 3.97 -3.05
CA GLU A 8 -16.58 3.52 -3.86
C GLU A 8 -15.57 4.68 -3.98
N ASP A 9 -14.29 4.37 -3.79
CA ASP A 9 -13.21 5.36 -3.92
C ASP A 9 -13.32 6.06 -5.29
N PRO A 10 -13.35 7.40 -5.33
CA PRO A 10 -13.49 8.16 -6.59
C PRO A 10 -12.40 7.81 -7.61
N VAL A 11 -11.20 7.44 -7.15
CA VAL A 11 -10.07 7.04 -8.03
C VAL A 11 -10.37 5.69 -8.66
N LEU A 12 -10.85 4.70 -7.87
CA LEU A 12 -11.22 3.38 -8.39
C LEU A 12 -12.39 3.47 -9.37
N SER A 13 -13.40 4.30 -9.09
CA SER A 13 -14.52 4.56 -10.01
C SER A 13 -14.04 5.16 -11.34
N ARG A 14 -13.09 6.11 -11.30
CA ARG A 14 -12.47 6.70 -12.52
C ARG A 14 -11.68 5.67 -13.31
N LEU A 15 -10.90 4.82 -12.64
CA LEU A 15 -10.15 3.73 -13.27
C LEU A 15 -11.10 2.73 -13.93
N ARG A 16 -12.17 2.33 -13.25
CA ARG A 16 -13.18 1.43 -13.80
C ARG A 16 -13.84 2.03 -15.04
N ALA A 17 -14.24 3.29 -14.97
CA ALA A 17 -14.85 3.98 -16.11
C ALA A 17 -13.88 4.13 -17.30
N ALA A 18 -12.58 4.36 -17.05
CA ALA A 18 -11.56 4.40 -18.09
C ALA A 18 -11.33 3.01 -18.70
N ALA A 19 -11.28 1.95 -17.87
CA ALA A 19 -11.12 0.58 -18.31
C ALA A 19 -12.28 0.11 -19.19
N ALA A 20 -13.52 0.45 -18.80
CA ALA A 20 -14.73 0.11 -19.58
C ALA A 20 -14.70 0.73 -20.99
N ARG A 21 -14.11 1.91 -21.14
CA ARG A 21 -13.95 2.59 -22.43
C ARG A 21 -12.69 2.19 -23.20
N GLY A 22 -11.86 1.29 -22.66
CA GLY A 22 -10.55 0.97 -23.24
C GLY A 22 -9.54 2.14 -23.22
N ALA A 23 -9.78 3.16 -22.38
CA ALA A 23 -9.04 4.42 -22.34
C ALA A 23 -8.10 4.52 -21.12
N LEU A 24 -7.69 3.38 -20.55
CA LEU A 24 -6.64 3.39 -19.51
C LEU A 24 -5.31 3.82 -20.12
N SER A 25 -4.71 4.86 -19.53
CA SER A 25 -3.36 5.27 -19.90
C SER A 25 -2.36 4.14 -19.60
N HIS A 26 -1.38 3.99 -20.48
CA HIS A 26 -0.28 3.05 -20.28
C HIS A 26 0.69 3.46 -19.17
N ALA A 27 0.65 4.71 -18.72
CA ALA A 27 1.45 5.21 -17.60
C ALA A 27 0.54 5.92 -16.58
N LEU A 28 0.49 5.38 -15.37
CA LEU A 28 -0.29 5.91 -14.25
C LEU A 28 0.64 6.17 -13.07
N LEU A 29 0.42 7.29 -12.38
CA LEU A 29 1.11 7.64 -11.15
C LEU A 29 0.09 7.80 -10.03
N PHE A 30 0.18 6.96 -9.03
CA PHE A 30 -0.67 6.97 -7.84
C PHE A 30 0.03 7.74 -6.73
N THR A 31 -0.58 8.85 -6.27
CA THR A 31 0.01 9.74 -5.25
C THR A 31 -0.93 9.92 -4.07
N GLY A 32 -0.43 10.52 -2.99
CA GLY A 32 -1.22 10.83 -1.81
C GLY A 32 -1.17 9.76 -0.73
N PRO A 33 -1.87 9.99 0.40
CA PRO A 33 -1.79 9.14 1.58
C PRO A 33 -2.63 7.86 1.53
N GLY A 34 -3.53 7.71 0.54
CA GLY A 34 -4.40 6.54 0.42
C GLY A 34 -3.69 5.27 -0.05
N ASP A 35 -4.43 4.18 -0.25
CA ASP A 35 -3.90 2.89 -0.71
C ASP A 35 -3.49 2.93 -2.19
N ARG A 36 -2.29 3.44 -2.43
CA ARG A 36 -1.68 3.56 -3.76
C ARG A 36 -1.44 2.20 -4.41
N LEU A 37 -0.96 1.25 -3.61
CA LEU A 37 -0.62 -0.09 -4.10
C LEU A 37 -1.88 -0.87 -4.48
N GLY A 38 -2.95 -0.79 -3.68
CA GLY A 38 -4.24 -1.39 -4.00
C GLY A 38 -4.85 -0.78 -5.26
N ALA A 39 -4.78 0.55 -5.42
CA ALA A 39 -5.24 1.22 -6.64
C ALA A 39 -4.41 0.83 -7.88
N ALA A 40 -3.10 0.67 -7.74
CA ALA A 40 -2.24 0.20 -8.82
C ALA A 40 -2.53 -1.27 -9.19
N ARG A 41 -2.74 -2.15 -8.21
CA ARG A 41 -3.17 -3.54 -8.45
C ARG A 41 -4.56 -3.60 -9.10
N PHE A 42 -5.46 -2.70 -8.71
CA PHE A 42 -6.77 -2.58 -9.38
C PHE A 42 -6.60 -2.21 -10.86
N ALA A 43 -5.73 -1.24 -11.19
CA ALA A 43 -5.41 -0.87 -12.56
C ALA A 43 -4.74 -2.03 -13.32
N ALA A 44 -3.79 -2.74 -12.70
CA ALA A 44 -3.17 -3.94 -13.27
C ALA A 44 -4.22 -5.02 -13.59
N SER A 45 -5.15 -5.27 -12.65
CA SER A 45 -6.28 -6.18 -12.88
C SER A 45 -7.16 -5.72 -14.03
N ALA A 46 -7.40 -4.41 -14.19
CA ALA A 46 -8.20 -3.87 -15.27
C ALA A 46 -7.55 -4.05 -16.65
N PHE A 47 -6.21 -3.95 -16.73
CA PHE A 47 -5.44 -4.22 -17.94
C PHE A 47 -5.52 -5.70 -18.38
N GLN A 48 -5.53 -6.62 -17.42
CA GLN A 48 -5.51 -8.06 -17.69
C GLN A 48 -6.90 -8.71 -17.74
N CYS A 49 -7.93 -8.00 -17.27
CA CYS A 49 -9.27 -8.55 -17.13
C CYS A 49 -9.88 -8.94 -18.48
N THR A 50 -10.41 -10.16 -18.55
CA THR A 50 -11.12 -10.70 -19.70
C THR A 50 -12.64 -10.55 -19.61
N GLY A 51 -13.16 -10.07 -18.46
CA GLY A 51 -14.60 -9.83 -18.25
C GLY A 51 -15.10 -8.53 -18.87
N GLN A 52 -16.43 -8.36 -18.88
CA GLN A 52 -17.08 -7.15 -19.43
C GLN A 52 -16.89 -5.94 -18.50
N ASP A 53 -17.05 -6.11 -17.19
CA ASP A 53 -16.85 -5.06 -16.19
C ASP A 53 -15.40 -5.13 -15.65
N ARG A 54 -14.51 -4.34 -16.24
CA ARG A 54 -13.08 -4.37 -15.93
C ARG A 54 -12.71 -3.43 -14.79
N PRO A 55 -12.06 -3.95 -13.73
CA PRO A 55 -11.76 -5.34 -13.42
C PRO A 55 -12.97 -6.06 -12.80
N CYS A 56 -13.29 -7.27 -13.26
CA CYS A 56 -14.43 -8.05 -12.74
C CYS A 56 -14.12 -8.73 -11.39
N GLY A 57 -12.85 -8.85 -10.99
CA GLY A 57 -12.39 -9.47 -9.73
C GLY A 57 -12.48 -11.00 -9.66
N VAL A 58 -13.17 -11.65 -10.60
CA VAL A 58 -13.51 -13.10 -10.55
C VAL A 58 -12.87 -13.94 -11.66
N CYS A 59 -12.48 -13.34 -12.79
CA CYS A 59 -11.83 -14.08 -13.85
C CYS A 59 -10.43 -14.58 -13.45
N PRO A 60 -9.88 -15.60 -14.14
CA PRO A 60 -8.56 -16.13 -13.82
C PRO A 60 -7.45 -15.07 -13.79
N ALA A 61 -7.45 -14.12 -14.74
CA ALA A 61 -6.48 -13.04 -14.79
C ALA A 61 -6.56 -12.13 -13.55
N CYS A 62 -7.78 -11.70 -13.16
CA CYS A 62 -7.96 -10.89 -11.95
C CYS A 62 -7.52 -11.62 -10.67
N ARG A 63 -7.75 -12.95 -10.60
CA ARG A 63 -7.28 -13.78 -9.48
C ARG A 63 -5.76 -13.84 -9.44
N LYS A 64 -5.11 -14.13 -10.58
CA LYS A 64 -3.65 -14.18 -10.67
C LYS A 64 -2.99 -12.86 -10.28
N VAL A 65 -3.56 -11.71 -10.71
CA VAL A 65 -3.04 -10.39 -10.32
C VAL A 65 -3.18 -10.17 -8.81
N ARG A 66 -4.31 -10.54 -8.21
CA ARG A 66 -4.53 -10.41 -6.76
C ARG A 66 -3.59 -11.29 -5.95
N GLU A 67 -3.21 -12.46 -6.49
CA GLU A 67 -2.31 -13.42 -5.86
C GLU A 67 -0.82 -13.16 -6.20
N ASP A 68 -0.51 -12.06 -6.93
CA ASP A 68 0.82 -11.68 -7.40
C ASP A 68 1.53 -12.78 -8.23
N ILE A 69 0.76 -13.60 -8.97
CA ILE A 69 1.28 -14.73 -9.80
C ILE A 69 0.96 -14.58 -11.29
N HIS A 70 0.49 -13.40 -11.73
CA HIS A 70 0.21 -13.19 -13.16
C HIS A 70 1.53 -12.99 -13.92
N PRO A 71 1.83 -13.81 -14.97
CA PRO A 71 3.12 -13.78 -15.65
C PRO A 71 3.44 -12.46 -16.37
N ASP A 72 2.40 -11.70 -16.72
CA ASP A 72 2.54 -10.41 -17.41
C ASP A 72 2.35 -9.21 -16.46
N VAL A 73 2.36 -9.41 -15.15
CA VAL A 73 2.32 -8.35 -14.15
C VAL A 73 3.48 -8.52 -13.20
N SER A 74 4.45 -7.61 -13.28
CA SER A 74 5.67 -7.67 -12.48
C SER A 74 5.72 -6.51 -11.49
N ALA A 75 5.79 -6.80 -10.20
CA ALA A 75 6.14 -5.83 -9.19
C ALA A 75 7.66 -5.64 -9.18
N VAL A 76 8.12 -4.46 -9.56
CA VAL A 76 9.56 -4.14 -9.62
C VAL A 76 10.05 -3.83 -8.22
N ARG A 77 10.89 -4.72 -7.70
CA ARG A 77 11.48 -4.67 -6.35
C ARG A 77 12.93 -5.07 -6.44
N ASP A 78 13.69 -4.68 -5.45
CA ASP A 78 15.06 -5.11 -5.26
C ASP A 78 15.20 -5.45 -3.77
N ASP A 79 15.07 -6.73 -3.45
CA ASP A 79 15.06 -7.19 -2.06
C ASP A 79 16.48 -7.22 -1.45
N ASP A 80 17.51 -7.16 -2.29
CA ASP A 80 18.92 -7.20 -1.88
C ASP A 80 19.50 -5.81 -1.60
N HIS A 81 18.84 -4.74 -2.08
CA HIS A 81 19.35 -3.38 -2.01
C HIS A 81 18.34 -2.40 -1.39
N LYS A 82 18.87 -1.34 -0.75
CA LYS A 82 18.03 -0.26 -0.20
C LYS A 82 17.26 0.52 -1.28
N PHE A 83 17.82 0.63 -2.46
CA PHE A 83 17.24 1.27 -3.64
C PHE A 83 17.13 0.23 -4.76
N ILE A 84 16.22 0.45 -5.69
CA ILE A 84 16.13 -0.38 -6.89
C ILE A 84 17.43 -0.19 -7.67
N SER A 85 18.08 -1.29 -8.02
CA SER A 85 19.35 -1.25 -8.75
C SER A 85 19.13 -0.84 -10.21
N VAL A 86 20.13 -0.21 -10.81
CA VAL A 86 20.11 0.14 -12.25
C VAL A 86 19.96 -1.12 -13.11
N GLU A 87 20.51 -2.23 -12.65
CA GLU A 87 20.41 -3.54 -13.29
C GLU A 87 18.95 -4.01 -13.35
N THR A 88 18.22 -3.92 -12.25
CA THR A 88 16.78 -4.27 -12.18
C THR A 88 15.97 -3.42 -13.17
N VAL A 89 16.25 -2.10 -13.25
CA VAL A 89 15.57 -1.22 -14.23
C VAL A 89 15.94 -1.56 -15.67
N ARG A 90 17.19 -1.96 -15.93
CA ARG A 90 17.62 -2.41 -17.26
C ARG A 90 16.96 -3.73 -17.66
N GLU A 91 16.75 -4.64 -16.70
CA GLU A 91 16.01 -5.89 -16.92
C GLU A 91 14.55 -5.61 -17.27
N VAL A 92 13.88 -4.73 -16.52
CA VAL A 92 12.52 -4.25 -16.86
C VAL A 92 12.49 -3.71 -18.29
N ARG A 93 13.50 -2.91 -18.68
CA ARG A 93 13.58 -2.38 -20.05
C ARG A 93 13.72 -3.47 -21.10
N LYS A 94 14.55 -4.48 -20.87
CA LYS A 94 14.71 -5.60 -21.80
C LYS A 94 13.43 -6.42 -21.90
N ASP A 95 12.84 -6.74 -20.76
CA ASP A 95 11.63 -7.54 -20.68
C ASP A 95 10.40 -6.83 -21.29
N ALA A 96 10.34 -5.50 -21.22
CA ALA A 96 9.24 -4.73 -21.81
C ALA A 96 9.10 -4.92 -23.33
N TYR A 97 10.16 -5.21 -24.04
CA TYR A 97 10.12 -5.50 -25.49
C TYR A 97 9.71 -6.94 -25.82
N ILE A 98 9.58 -7.81 -24.82
CA ILE A 98 9.06 -9.16 -25.01
C ILE A 98 7.53 -9.07 -24.94
N ARG A 99 6.82 -9.69 -25.88
CA ARG A 99 5.36 -9.69 -25.91
C ARG A 99 4.77 -10.34 -24.65
N PRO A 100 3.57 -9.92 -24.23
CA PRO A 100 2.85 -10.58 -23.14
C PRO A 100 2.70 -12.08 -23.39
N ASN A 101 2.70 -12.85 -22.32
CA ASN A 101 2.60 -14.31 -22.37
C ASN A 101 1.13 -14.76 -22.53
N GLU A 102 0.25 -14.30 -21.65
CA GLU A 102 -1.17 -14.68 -21.65
C GLU A 102 -2.12 -13.48 -21.65
N GLY A 103 -1.65 -12.32 -21.20
CA GLY A 103 -2.43 -11.10 -21.08
C GLY A 103 -2.44 -10.22 -22.32
N ALA A 104 -3.26 -9.18 -22.32
CA ALA A 104 -3.27 -8.17 -23.38
C ALA A 104 -2.12 -7.17 -23.24
N ARG A 105 -1.55 -7.02 -22.05
CA ARG A 105 -0.50 -6.06 -21.74
C ARG A 105 0.54 -6.63 -20.78
N LYS A 106 1.76 -6.13 -20.86
CA LYS A 106 2.80 -6.29 -19.85
C LYS A 106 2.74 -5.11 -18.89
N VAL A 107 2.55 -5.38 -17.62
CA VAL A 107 2.35 -4.36 -16.58
C VAL A 107 3.52 -4.38 -15.62
N TYR A 108 4.19 -3.25 -15.46
CA TYR A 108 5.27 -3.04 -14.50
C TYR A 108 4.78 -2.12 -13.39
N LEU A 109 4.74 -2.65 -12.18
CA LEU A 109 4.30 -1.93 -10.99
C LEU A 109 5.51 -1.56 -10.14
N PHE A 110 5.69 -0.28 -9.89
CA PHE A 110 6.71 0.29 -9.01
C PHE A 110 6.04 0.68 -7.69
N PRO A 111 6.14 -0.15 -6.65
CA PRO A 111 5.38 0.03 -5.40
C PRO A 111 5.79 1.29 -4.62
N ASP A 112 7.03 1.74 -4.77
CA ASP A 112 7.53 2.96 -4.16
C ASP A 112 8.61 3.63 -5.03
N CYS A 113 8.24 4.75 -5.64
CA CYS A 113 9.16 5.53 -6.47
C CYS A 113 10.26 6.25 -5.67
N ALA A 114 10.15 6.34 -4.33
CA ALA A 114 11.24 6.86 -3.51
C ALA A 114 12.47 5.95 -3.51
N LEU A 115 12.30 4.69 -3.94
CA LEU A 115 13.39 3.73 -4.10
C LEU A 115 14.10 3.83 -5.48
N LEU A 116 13.60 4.65 -6.40
CA LEU A 116 14.18 4.89 -7.72
C LEU A 116 15.12 6.09 -7.66
N THR A 117 16.36 5.92 -8.09
CA THR A 117 17.27 7.05 -8.27
C THR A 117 16.86 7.92 -9.47
N GLU A 118 17.38 9.13 -9.58
CA GLU A 118 17.15 9.99 -10.75
C GLU A 118 17.62 9.31 -12.05
N GLN A 119 18.71 8.54 -11.98
CA GLN A 119 19.24 7.80 -13.12
C GLN A 119 18.25 6.71 -13.58
N ASP A 120 17.65 5.99 -12.65
CA ASP A 120 16.65 4.94 -12.95
C ASP A 120 15.40 5.54 -13.58
N GLN A 121 14.92 6.65 -13.02
CA GLN A 121 13.78 7.36 -13.57
C GLN A 121 14.05 7.87 -14.99
N ASN A 122 15.27 8.34 -15.28
CA ASN A 122 15.67 8.74 -16.63
C ASN A 122 15.71 7.56 -17.63
N VAL A 123 16.10 6.36 -17.18
CA VAL A 123 16.00 5.16 -18.03
C VAL A 123 14.56 4.81 -18.34
N LEU A 124 13.66 4.94 -17.35
CA LEU A 124 12.22 4.68 -17.49
C LEU A 124 11.53 5.72 -18.40
N LEU A 125 12.01 6.97 -18.47
CA LEU A 125 11.44 7.98 -19.34
C LEU A 125 11.33 7.52 -20.79
N LYS A 126 12.43 7.00 -21.36
CA LYS A 126 12.45 6.51 -22.75
C LYS A 126 11.49 5.35 -22.95
N LEU A 127 11.36 4.47 -21.93
CA LEU A 127 10.48 3.33 -21.99
C LEU A 127 9.00 3.74 -21.92
N VAL A 128 8.68 4.76 -21.12
CA VAL A 128 7.31 5.30 -21.03
C VAL A 128 6.93 6.06 -22.31
N GLU A 129 7.87 6.74 -22.96
CA GLU A 129 7.60 7.51 -24.20
C GLU A 129 7.54 6.63 -25.44
N GLU A 130 8.53 5.77 -25.61
CA GLU A 130 8.82 5.06 -26.88
C GLU A 130 8.66 3.53 -26.71
N GLY A 131 8.19 3.08 -25.55
CA GLY A 131 8.03 1.66 -25.28
C GLY A 131 6.94 0.98 -26.13
N PRO A 132 6.90 -0.36 -26.10
CA PRO A 132 5.92 -1.10 -26.87
C PRO A 132 4.47 -0.75 -26.46
N PRO A 133 3.53 -0.72 -27.40
CA PRO A 133 2.14 -0.28 -27.12
C PRO A 133 1.40 -1.22 -26.15
N TYR A 134 1.91 -2.40 -25.92
CA TYR A 134 1.37 -3.36 -24.96
C TYR A 134 2.00 -3.23 -23.57
N ALA A 135 3.05 -2.42 -23.37
CA ALA A 135 3.61 -2.17 -22.04
C ALA A 135 2.77 -1.14 -21.27
N ALA A 136 2.65 -1.34 -19.96
CA ALA A 136 2.01 -0.39 -19.06
C ALA A 136 2.82 -0.24 -17.77
N PHE A 137 2.88 0.98 -17.24
CA PHE A 137 3.71 1.35 -16.10
C PHE A 137 2.85 1.99 -15.01
N LEU A 138 2.93 1.42 -13.82
CA LEU A 138 2.16 1.84 -12.64
C LEU A 138 3.14 2.28 -11.56
N PHE A 139 3.20 3.58 -11.32
CA PHE A 139 4.09 4.18 -10.34
C PHE A 139 3.32 4.56 -9.08
N CYS A 140 3.87 4.25 -7.90
CA CYS A 140 3.33 4.66 -6.61
C CYS A 140 4.33 5.58 -5.91
N ALA A 141 3.86 6.74 -5.42
CA ALA A 141 4.65 7.67 -4.64
C ALA A 141 3.77 8.38 -3.62
N GLU A 142 4.12 8.34 -2.35
CA GLU A 142 3.38 9.10 -1.33
C GLU A 142 3.49 10.60 -1.59
N ASN A 143 4.73 11.05 -1.79
CA ASN A 143 5.02 12.41 -2.19
C ASN A 143 5.38 12.46 -3.67
N PRO A 144 4.60 13.16 -4.52
CA PRO A 144 4.90 13.28 -5.94
C PRO A 144 6.23 13.99 -6.25
N ALA A 145 6.84 14.68 -5.28
CA ALA A 145 8.12 15.36 -5.45
C ALA A 145 9.31 14.39 -5.61
N VAL A 146 9.17 13.12 -5.21
CA VAL A 146 10.22 12.10 -5.41
C VAL A 146 10.27 11.60 -6.86
N VAL A 147 9.23 11.89 -7.65
CA VAL A 147 9.15 11.53 -9.07
C VAL A 147 9.62 12.72 -9.91
N LEU A 148 10.58 12.47 -10.80
CA LEU A 148 11.07 13.51 -11.72
C LEU A 148 9.92 14.16 -12.47
N ARG A 149 9.97 15.49 -12.60
CA ARG A 149 8.94 16.26 -13.30
C ARG A 149 8.73 15.76 -14.74
N THR A 150 9.80 15.33 -15.38
CA THR A 150 9.81 14.76 -16.73
C THR A 150 9.04 13.43 -16.80
N LEU A 151 9.20 12.54 -15.84
CA LEU A 151 8.45 11.28 -15.75
C LEU A 151 6.98 11.55 -15.37
N ARG A 152 6.77 12.41 -14.39
CA ARG A 152 5.43 12.78 -13.93
C ARG A 152 4.56 13.40 -15.03
N SER A 153 5.14 14.24 -15.91
CA SER A 153 4.40 14.87 -17.02
C SER A 153 3.92 13.88 -18.08
N ARG A 154 4.44 12.66 -18.09
CA ARG A 154 4.07 11.56 -19.01
C ARG A 154 3.10 10.55 -18.39
N CYS A 155 2.83 10.69 -17.10
CA CYS A 155 1.90 9.86 -16.37
C CYS A 155 0.57 10.57 -16.15
N VAL A 156 -0.51 9.82 -16.15
CA VAL A 156 -1.78 10.32 -15.61
C VAL A 156 -1.70 10.18 -14.09
N GLU A 157 -1.63 11.30 -13.39
CA GLU A 157 -1.57 11.32 -11.93
C GLU A 157 -2.97 11.14 -11.32
N LEU A 158 -3.05 10.21 -10.38
CA LEU A 158 -4.25 9.87 -9.61
C LEU A 158 -3.94 10.05 -8.13
N LYS A 159 -4.46 11.12 -7.55
CA LYS A 159 -4.25 11.41 -6.13
C LYS A 159 -5.30 10.68 -5.29
N LEU A 160 -4.83 9.77 -4.43
CA LEU A 160 -5.68 9.04 -3.50
C LEU A 160 -5.86 9.84 -2.21
N PRO A 161 -7.12 10.04 -1.78
CA PRO A 161 -7.39 10.62 -0.48
C PRO A 161 -6.93 9.66 0.62
N PRO A 162 -6.80 10.14 1.87
CA PRO A 162 -6.65 9.25 3.02
C PRO A 162 -7.74 8.17 2.99
N ALA A 163 -7.37 6.93 3.27
CA ALA A 163 -8.36 5.87 3.39
C ALA A 163 -9.37 6.26 4.49
N ALA A 164 -10.67 6.20 4.17
CA ALA A 164 -11.68 6.29 5.21
C ALA A 164 -11.49 5.06 6.12
N ALA A 165 -11.28 5.28 7.40
CA ALA A 165 -11.08 4.20 8.35
C ALA A 165 -12.23 3.18 8.23
N ALA A 166 -11.92 1.94 7.89
CA ALA A 166 -12.93 0.89 7.82
C ALA A 166 -13.47 0.64 9.25
N PRO A 167 -14.79 0.64 9.46
CA PRO A 167 -15.39 0.54 10.80
C PRO A 167 -14.89 -0.66 11.63
N ALA A 168 -14.65 -1.78 10.99
CA ALA A 168 -14.14 -3.00 11.65
C ALA A 168 -12.64 -2.94 12.00
N ALA A 169 -11.86 -2.16 11.25
CA ALA A 169 -10.44 -1.95 11.54
C ALA A 169 -10.24 -1.00 12.72
N GLY A 170 -11.20 -0.11 12.99
CA GLY A 170 -11.20 0.78 14.14
C GLY A 170 -11.15 0.00 15.47
N GLU A 171 -12.05 -0.96 15.67
CA GLU A 171 -12.13 -1.72 16.93
C GLU A 171 -10.88 -2.56 17.23
N ASP A 172 -10.36 -3.30 16.24
CA ASP A 172 -9.15 -4.11 16.41
C ASP A 172 -7.91 -3.21 16.53
N GLY A 173 -7.85 -2.07 15.82
CA GLY A 173 -6.79 -1.07 15.94
C GLY A 173 -6.80 -0.34 17.30
N ASP A 174 -7.96 0.05 17.79
CA ASP A 174 -8.12 0.65 19.10
C ASP A 174 -7.74 -0.33 20.21
N ARG A 175 -8.12 -1.60 20.06
CA ARG A 175 -7.73 -2.67 20.99
C ARG A 175 -6.22 -2.88 20.97
N PHE A 176 -5.61 -2.88 19.79
CA PHE A 176 -4.15 -2.96 19.64
C PHE A 176 -3.46 -1.82 20.39
N CYS A 177 -3.94 -0.58 20.25
CA CYS A 177 -3.40 0.58 20.97
C CYS A 177 -3.58 0.49 22.49
N ARG A 178 -4.70 -0.07 22.97
CA ARG A 178 -4.86 -0.35 24.41
C ARG A 178 -3.86 -1.38 24.91
N CYS A 179 -3.58 -2.44 24.12
CA CYS A 179 -2.53 -3.40 24.46
C CYS A 179 -1.13 -2.75 24.50
N LEU A 180 -0.81 -1.87 23.55
CA LEU A 180 0.45 -1.10 23.56
C LEU A 180 0.58 -0.24 24.83
N ALA A 181 -0.49 0.40 25.25
CA ALA A 181 -0.50 1.24 26.44
C ALA A 181 -0.33 0.47 27.75
N GLN A 182 -0.55 -0.84 27.77
CA GLN A 182 -0.32 -1.71 28.94
C GLN A 182 1.17 -2.06 29.12
N GLY A 183 2.02 -1.78 28.12
CA GLY A 183 3.47 -2.03 28.19
C GLY A 183 3.85 -3.51 28.06
N LYS A 184 5.05 -3.87 28.53
CA LYS A 184 5.56 -5.25 28.50
C LYS A 184 4.57 -6.24 29.11
N GLY A 185 4.29 -7.31 28.35
CA GLY A 185 3.29 -8.31 28.76
C GLY A 185 1.83 -7.84 28.59
N GLY A 186 1.60 -6.66 27.99
CA GLY A 186 0.28 -6.03 27.83
C GLY A 186 -0.66 -6.67 26.81
N GLY A 187 -0.40 -7.91 26.41
CA GLY A 187 -1.34 -8.66 25.58
C GLY A 187 -1.21 -8.42 24.08
N VAL A 188 -0.14 -7.75 23.62
CA VAL A 188 0.12 -7.60 22.16
C VAL A 188 0.30 -8.96 21.50
N ALA A 189 1.08 -9.86 22.14
CA ALA A 189 1.28 -11.22 21.66
C ALA A 189 -0.03 -12.03 21.70
N GLU A 190 -0.83 -11.89 22.75
CA GLU A 190 -2.14 -12.55 22.86
C GLU A 190 -3.11 -12.04 21.78
N LEU A 191 -3.10 -10.72 21.53
CA LEU A 191 -3.90 -10.13 20.46
C LEU A 191 -3.46 -10.64 19.09
N ALA A 192 -2.15 -10.74 18.83
CA ALA A 192 -1.61 -11.27 17.58
C ALA A 192 -2.09 -12.72 17.34
N VAL A 193 -2.01 -13.60 18.34
CA VAL A 193 -2.53 -14.97 18.25
C VAL A 193 -4.04 -15.00 18.01
N ARG A 194 -4.80 -14.10 18.61
CA ARG A 194 -6.26 -14.01 18.41
C ARG A 194 -6.58 -13.59 16.98
N LEU A 195 -5.87 -12.59 16.44
CA LEU A 195 -6.05 -12.09 15.09
C LEU A 195 -5.64 -13.13 14.05
N GLU A 196 -4.59 -13.90 14.31
CA GLU A 196 -4.19 -15.03 13.47
C GLU A 196 -5.29 -16.11 13.42
N LYS A 197 -5.88 -16.47 14.56
CA LYS A 197 -7.02 -17.41 14.61
C LYS A 197 -8.25 -16.91 13.86
N LYS A 198 -8.47 -15.59 13.82
CA LYS A 198 -9.54 -14.96 13.00
C LYS A 198 -9.26 -15.03 11.50
N LYS A 199 -8.07 -15.50 11.06
CA LYS A 199 -7.61 -15.51 9.66
C LYS A 199 -7.76 -14.12 9.02
N LEU A 200 -7.21 -13.11 9.69
CA LEU A 200 -7.29 -11.71 9.22
C LEU A 200 -6.78 -11.61 7.78
N THR A 201 -7.52 -10.92 6.91
CA THR A 201 -7.04 -10.64 5.56
C THR A 201 -5.90 -9.62 5.59
N ARG A 202 -5.10 -9.53 4.55
CA ARG A 202 -4.01 -8.56 4.46
C ARG A 202 -4.50 -7.12 4.54
N GLU A 203 -5.61 -6.85 3.87
CA GLU A 203 -6.26 -5.55 3.87
C GLU A 203 -6.72 -5.15 5.28
N ALA A 204 -7.30 -6.10 6.02
CA ALA A 204 -7.73 -5.87 7.39
C ALA A 204 -6.54 -5.66 8.34
N LEU A 205 -5.43 -6.39 8.13
CA LEU A 205 -4.20 -6.18 8.88
C LEU A 205 -3.57 -4.82 8.56
N ALA A 206 -3.49 -4.45 7.28
CA ALA A 206 -2.98 -3.15 6.87
C ALA A 206 -3.80 -2.01 7.49
N ALA A 207 -5.12 -2.10 7.47
CA ALA A 207 -6.02 -1.11 8.07
C ALA A 207 -5.87 -1.03 9.61
N LEU A 208 -5.66 -2.17 10.29
CA LEU A 208 -5.35 -2.19 11.73
C LEU A 208 -4.04 -1.46 12.03
N LEU A 209 -2.99 -1.72 11.24
CA LEU A 209 -1.69 -1.08 11.42
C LEU A 209 -1.75 0.43 11.12
N GLU A 210 -2.51 0.83 10.10
CA GLU A 210 -2.76 2.24 9.76
C GLU A 210 -3.50 2.96 10.91
N ARG A 211 -4.54 2.36 11.46
CA ARG A 211 -5.24 2.90 12.63
C ARG A 211 -4.32 3.03 13.84
N GLY A 212 -3.52 1.99 14.12
CA GLY A 212 -2.50 2.02 15.17
C GLY A 212 -1.49 3.14 14.96
N GLN A 213 -0.99 3.32 13.73
CA GLN A 213 -0.06 4.39 13.38
C GLN A 213 -0.68 5.78 13.60
N THR A 214 -1.93 5.98 13.21
CA THR A 214 -2.66 7.24 13.43
C THR A 214 -2.72 7.56 14.91
N LEU A 215 -3.20 6.65 15.75
CA LEU A 215 -3.35 6.87 17.20
C LEU A 215 -2.01 7.12 17.92
N VAL A 216 -0.95 6.38 17.55
CA VAL A 216 0.39 6.59 18.12
C VAL A 216 0.99 7.93 17.66
N THR A 217 0.68 8.38 16.44
CA THR A 217 1.08 9.69 15.92
C THR A 217 0.33 10.81 16.64
N GLU A 218 -0.97 10.67 16.87
CA GLU A 218 -1.78 11.62 17.64
C GLU A 218 -1.26 11.73 19.10
N ALA A 219 -0.86 10.62 19.71
CA ALA A 219 -0.21 10.60 21.01
C ALA A 219 1.10 11.41 21.02
N LEU A 220 1.92 11.29 19.96
CA LEU A 220 3.14 12.08 19.80
C LEU A 220 2.82 13.57 19.68
N LEU A 221 1.85 13.93 18.84
CA LEU A 221 1.43 15.32 18.62
C LEU A 221 0.90 15.95 19.92
N LEU A 222 0.15 15.19 20.71
CA LEU A 222 -0.34 15.61 22.03
C LEU A 222 0.83 15.97 22.97
N LEU A 223 1.93 15.19 22.96
CA LEU A 223 3.13 15.49 23.76
C LEU A 223 3.88 16.77 23.30
N TYR A 224 3.59 17.25 22.07
CA TYR A 224 4.06 18.53 21.54
C TYR A 224 3.01 19.66 21.64
N GLY A 225 1.92 19.43 22.40
CA GLY A 225 0.91 20.46 22.69
C GLY A 225 -0.15 20.63 21.58
N ARG A 226 -0.18 19.76 20.56
CA ARG A 226 -1.22 19.76 19.53
C ARG A 226 -2.35 18.82 19.97
N PRO A 227 -3.58 19.32 20.10
CA PRO A 227 -4.71 18.47 20.49
C PRO A 227 -5.02 17.45 19.38
N PRO A 228 -5.28 16.18 19.74
CA PRO A 228 -5.76 15.16 18.83
C PRO A 228 -7.19 15.42 18.37
N GLU A 229 -7.64 14.72 17.34
CA GLU A 229 -9.04 14.71 16.93
C GLU A 229 -9.93 14.22 18.08
N GLU A 230 -11.19 14.68 18.13
CA GLU A 230 -12.06 14.44 19.28
C GLU A 230 -12.31 12.95 19.52
N GLU A 231 -12.46 12.18 18.45
CA GLU A 231 -12.65 10.71 18.48
C GLU A 231 -11.42 9.96 19.03
N ASP A 232 -10.22 10.48 18.83
CA ASP A 232 -8.95 9.83 19.17
C ASP A 232 -8.37 10.28 20.52
N ARG A 233 -8.98 11.30 21.12
CA ARG A 233 -8.45 12.00 22.32
C ARG A 233 -8.15 11.07 23.48
N GLU A 234 -9.06 10.15 23.78
CA GLU A 234 -8.91 9.25 24.93
C GLU A 234 -7.73 8.27 24.73
N LEU A 235 -7.66 7.62 23.57
CA LEU A 235 -6.61 6.65 23.25
C LEU A 235 -5.24 7.32 23.04
N ALA A 236 -5.20 8.47 22.39
CA ALA A 236 -3.97 9.24 22.23
C ALA A 236 -3.41 9.69 23.60
N ALA A 237 -4.29 10.15 24.50
CA ALA A 237 -3.89 10.52 25.87
C ALA A 237 -3.41 9.31 26.68
N LEU A 238 -4.05 8.15 26.52
CA LEU A 238 -3.64 6.91 27.17
C LEU A 238 -2.24 6.49 26.70
N LEU A 239 -1.98 6.46 25.38
CA LEU A 239 -0.67 6.14 24.81
C LEU A 239 0.41 7.14 25.22
N GLY A 240 0.08 8.44 25.18
CA GLY A 240 1.03 9.50 25.57
C GLY A 240 1.42 9.51 27.04
N ARG A 241 0.57 8.92 27.94
CA ARG A 241 0.91 8.73 29.38
C ARG A 241 1.68 7.43 29.61
N SER A 242 1.46 6.41 28.80
CA SER A 242 2.04 5.07 29.01
C SER A 242 3.37 4.88 28.30
N LEU A 243 3.60 5.58 27.19
CA LEU A 243 4.79 5.42 26.37
C LEU A 243 5.68 6.67 26.42
N THR A 244 6.99 6.46 26.45
CA THR A 244 7.97 7.53 26.31
C THR A 244 8.09 7.99 24.87
N LYS A 245 8.54 9.22 24.62
CA LYS A 245 8.77 9.74 23.25
C LYS A 245 9.61 8.82 22.37
N PRO A 246 10.75 8.25 22.84
CA PRO A 246 11.51 7.30 22.03
C PRO A 246 10.75 6.02 21.70
N GLN A 247 9.93 5.50 22.63
CA GLN A 247 9.09 4.32 22.38
C GLN A 247 8.01 4.63 21.32
N ILE A 248 7.36 5.78 21.41
CA ILE A 248 6.36 6.23 20.43
C ILE A 248 6.97 6.31 19.03
N LEU A 249 8.14 6.96 18.89
CA LEU A 249 8.82 7.09 17.58
C LEU A 249 9.20 5.73 17.00
N ARG A 250 9.78 4.84 17.81
CA ARG A 250 10.13 3.49 17.38
C ARG A 250 8.89 2.67 17.00
N THR A 251 7.80 2.81 17.73
CA THR A 251 6.52 2.15 17.42
C THR A 251 5.97 2.65 16.08
N ILE A 252 6.00 3.96 15.81
CA ILE A 252 5.57 4.52 14.52
C ILE A 252 6.39 3.92 13.37
N ASP A 253 7.73 3.88 13.49
CA ASP A 253 8.62 3.34 12.46
C ASP A 253 8.36 1.85 12.23
N LEU A 254 8.11 1.11 13.31
CA LEU A 254 7.80 -0.31 13.25
C LEU A 254 6.45 -0.57 12.56
N LEU A 255 5.42 0.18 12.91
CA LEU A 255 4.11 0.07 12.27
C LEU A 255 4.18 0.40 10.77
N LYS A 256 4.95 1.42 10.38
CA LYS A 256 5.21 1.76 8.98
C LYS A 256 5.93 0.63 8.24
N LYS A 257 6.92 -0.01 8.87
CA LYS A 257 7.63 -1.16 8.33
C LYS A 257 6.65 -2.28 8.00
N TYR A 258 5.88 -2.73 8.99
CA TYR A 258 4.96 -3.85 8.83
C TYR A 258 3.74 -3.53 7.96
N HIS A 259 3.28 -2.28 7.96
CA HIS A 259 2.25 -1.85 7.00
C HIS A 259 2.74 -2.01 5.55
N ARG A 260 3.99 -1.66 5.26
CA ARG A 260 4.59 -1.90 3.93
C ARG A 260 4.70 -3.40 3.62
N GLU A 261 5.07 -4.22 4.61
CA GLU A 261 5.16 -5.68 4.45
C GLU A 261 3.81 -6.33 4.14
N CYS A 262 2.68 -5.76 4.59
CA CYS A 262 1.35 -6.21 4.16
C CYS A 262 1.13 -6.07 2.64
N GLY A 263 1.87 -5.18 1.97
CA GLY A 263 1.88 -5.07 0.50
C GLY A 263 2.63 -6.20 -0.20
N TYR A 264 3.43 -6.99 0.52
CA TYR A 264 4.19 -8.12 -0.03
C TYR A 264 3.45 -9.44 0.19
N ASN A 265 3.87 -10.50 -0.51
CA ASN A 265 3.25 -11.84 -0.39
C ASN A 265 3.68 -12.58 0.89
N VAL A 266 3.75 -11.88 2.02
CA VAL A 266 4.07 -12.45 3.34
C VAL A 266 2.77 -12.87 4.03
N GLY A 267 2.76 -14.02 4.68
CA GLY A 267 1.60 -14.49 5.43
C GLY A 267 1.26 -13.57 6.61
N THR A 268 -0.02 -13.23 6.80
CA THR A 268 -0.48 -12.33 7.88
C THR A 268 -0.08 -12.79 9.27
N GLY A 269 -0.03 -14.09 9.53
CA GLY A 269 0.45 -14.65 10.80
C GLY A 269 1.94 -14.38 11.06
N HIS A 270 2.77 -14.44 10.02
CA HIS A 270 4.19 -14.10 10.12
C HIS A 270 4.40 -12.62 10.45
N VAL A 271 3.67 -11.73 9.77
CA VAL A 271 3.71 -10.27 10.03
C VAL A 271 3.28 -9.98 11.47
N LEU A 272 2.17 -10.57 11.94
CA LEU A 272 1.67 -10.39 13.31
C LEU A 272 2.65 -10.90 14.36
N GLY A 273 3.23 -12.09 14.16
CA GLY A 273 4.19 -12.67 15.10
C GLY A 273 5.47 -11.85 15.21
N ALA A 274 6.04 -11.43 14.07
CA ALA A 274 7.24 -10.61 14.04
C ALA A 274 6.99 -9.21 14.63
N LEU A 275 5.87 -8.57 14.30
CA LEU A 275 5.45 -7.29 14.89
C LEU A 275 5.34 -7.39 16.41
N ALA A 276 4.68 -8.42 16.93
CA ALA A 276 4.50 -8.59 18.38
C ALA A 276 5.86 -8.74 19.08
N ALA A 277 6.77 -9.56 18.53
CA ALA A 277 8.10 -9.76 19.10
C ALA A 277 8.94 -8.47 19.13
N GLU A 278 8.93 -7.68 18.03
CA GLU A 278 9.68 -6.42 17.99
C GLU A 278 9.06 -5.35 18.90
N LEU A 279 7.73 -5.32 19.05
CA LEU A 279 7.05 -4.40 19.98
C LEU A 279 7.39 -4.70 21.44
N GLU A 280 7.46 -5.97 21.84
CA GLU A 280 7.89 -6.32 23.19
C GLU A 280 9.33 -5.85 23.51
N GLY A 281 10.16 -5.75 22.49
CA GLY A 281 11.51 -5.17 22.62
C GLY A 281 11.53 -3.64 22.76
N ILE A 282 10.45 -2.95 22.35
CA ILE A 282 10.34 -1.48 22.44
C ILE A 282 9.67 -1.07 23.75
N LEU A 283 8.63 -1.81 24.16
CA LEU A 283 7.84 -1.56 25.38
C LEU A 283 8.61 -1.99 26.65
#